data_b3b5c1cd914d627d09841d07c40ed0b1
#
_entry.id   b3b5c1cd914d627d09841d07c40ed0b1
#
_cell.length_a   1.000
_cell.length_b   1.000
_cell.length_c   1.000
_cell.angle_alpha   90.00
_cell.angle_beta   90.00
_cell.angle_gamma   90.00
#
_symmetry.space_group_name_H-M   'P 1'
#
loop_
_entity.id
_entity.type
_entity.pdbx_description
1 polymer ?
#
loop_
_entity_poly.entity_id
_entity_poly.type
_entity_poly.pdbx_seq_one_letter_code
_entity_poly.pdbx_strand_id
1 'polypeptide(L)'
;KTVLGDGGGVCQVSTTLFRAILNAGLPITERHAHAYRVGYYEEESPPGIDATVFYPSVDLKFVNDTGNYILIQSKASEDELRLTYTLYGKKDGRSITMTTPIVTGYSPAPEALRQDDPTLPKGTVKQIDFAAPGATTSFHRTVKDKNGKIMIDENYVSRYAPWRAVFLVGTG
;
A
#
# COMPACT_ATOMS: atom_id res chain seq x y z
N LYS A 1 -11.94 -12.92 5.59
CA LYS A 1 -12.11 -13.92 4.53
C LYS A 1 -11.90 -13.24 3.19
N THR A 2 -10.87 -13.63 2.45
CA THR A 2 -10.64 -13.16 1.09
C THR A 2 -11.61 -13.87 0.16
N VAL A 3 -12.39 -13.12 -0.59
CA VAL A 3 -13.33 -13.63 -1.59
C VAL A 3 -13.10 -12.95 -2.92
N LEU A 4 -13.38 -13.63 -4.01
CA LEU A 4 -13.40 -13.00 -5.33
C LEU A 4 -14.53 -11.98 -5.37
N GLY A 5 -14.25 -10.78 -5.88
CA GLY A 5 -15.21 -9.69 -5.99
C GLY A 5 -14.73 -8.61 -6.92
N ASP A 6 -15.63 -7.75 -7.36
CA ASP A 6 -15.37 -6.68 -8.33
C ASP A 6 -14.41 -5.58 -7.81
N GLY A 7 -14.11 -5.56 -6.50
CA GLY A 7 -13.16 -4.64 -5.86
C GLY A 7 -11.70 -5.12 -5.81
N GLY A 8 -11.37 -6.25 -6.46
CA GLY A 8 -9.99 -6.74 -6.52
C GLY A 8 -9.06 -5.72 -7.17
N GLY A 9 -7.92 -5.43 -6.52
CA GLY A 9 -6.90 -4.50 -7.04
C GLY A 9 -7.09 -3.02 -6.70
N VAL A 10 -8.20 -2.58 -6.10
CA VAL A 10 -8.42 -1.16 -5.76
C VAL A 10 -7.32 -0.59 -4.87
N CYS A 11 -6.89 -1.33 -3.84
CA CYS A 11 -5.79 -0.90 -2.97
C CYS A 11 -4.41 -0.93 -3.67
N GLN A 12 -4.25 -1.75 -4.70
CA GLN A 12 -3.04 -1.72 -5.54
C GLN A 12 -2.99 -0.44 -6.38
N VAL A 13 -4.13 -0.02 -6.90
CA VAL A 13 -4.28 1.26 -7.61
C VAL A 13 -3.94 2.43 -6.69
N SER A 14 -4.53 2.49 -5.49
CA SER A 14 -4.26 3.58 -4.53
C SER A 14 -2.81 3.58 -4.03
N THR A 15 -2.21 2.42 -3.80
CA THR A 15 -0.80 2.30 -3.41
C THR A 15 0.13 2.82 -4.51
N THR A 16 -0.14 2.47 -5.78
CA THR A 16 0.67 2.93 -6.91
C THR A 16 0.55 4.44 -7.10
N LEU A 17 -0.67 4.99 -6.98
CA LEU A 17 -0.91 6.44 -7.02
C LEU A 17 -0.23 7.15 -5.84
N PHE A 18 -0.32 6.62 -4.62
CA PHE A 18 0.36 7.16 -3.44
C PHE A 18 1.86 7.32 -3.67
N ARG A 19 2.53 6.29 -4.21
CA ARG A 19 3.95 6.33 -4.56
C ARG A 19 4.27 7.43 -5.60
N ALA A 20 3.42 7.60 -6.59
CA ALA A 20 3.58 8.65 -7.59
C ALA A 20 3.42 10.05 -6.97
N ILE A 21 2.46 10.25 -6.06
CA ILE A 21 2.23 11.51 -5.34
C ILE A 21 3.40 11.83 -4.41
N LEU A 22 3.94 10.82 -3.68
CA LEU A 22 5.14 10.98 -2.86
C LEU A 22 6.32 11.51 -3.68
N ASN A 23 6.57 10.89 -4.85
CA ASN A 23 7.66 11.24 -5.75
C ASN A 23 7.43 12.59 -6.46
N ALA A 24 6.18 13.02 -6.61
CA ALA A 24 5.85 14.34 -7.13
C ALA A 24 6.01 15.46 -6.09
N GLY A 25 6.19 15.11 -4.81
CA GLY A 25 6.32 16.10 -3.74
C GLY A 25 5.03 16.85 -3.42
N LEU A 26 3.86 16.29 -3.72
CA LEU A 26 2.57 16.89 -3.41
C LEU A 26 2.18 16.63 -1.95
N PRO A 27 1.52 17.58 -1.26
CA PRO A 27 1.01 17.39 0.10
C PRO A 27 -0.04 16.27 0.14
N ILE A 28 0.13 15.32 1.07
CA ILE A 28 -0.82 14.23 1.31
C ILE A 28 -1.59 14.54 2.58
N THR A 29 -2.91 14.67 2.49
CA THR A 29 -3.77 15.06 3.61
C THR A 29 -4.46 13.89 4.28
N GLU A 30 -4.58 12.76 3.60
CA GLU A 30 -5.10 11.52 4.17
C GLU A 30 -4.40 10.31 3.52
N ARG A 31 -3.90 9.42 4.35
CA ARG A 31 -3.32 8.13 3.93
C ARG A 31 -3.43 7.13 5.08
N HIS A 32 -3.84 5.92 4.76
CA HIS A 32 -3.91 4.80 5.69
C HIS A 32 -3.06 3.64 5.18
N ALA A 33 -2.28 3.02 6.09
CA ALA A 33 -1.59 1.77 5.78
C ALA A 33 -2.58 0.61 5.80
N HIS A 34 -2.25 -0.50 5.14
CA HIS A 34 -3.00 -1.73 5.31
C HIS A 34 -2.92 -2.23 6.77
N ALA A 35 -3.92 -3.01 7.19
CA ALA A 35 -3.97 -3.57 8.54
C ALA A 35 -2.84 -4.59 8.78
N TYR A 36 -2.37 -5.29 7.74
CA TYR A 36 -1.27 -6.25 7.76
C TYR A 36 -0.39 -6.07 6.52
N ARG A 37 0.81 -6.63 6.55
CA ARG A 37 1.76 -6.55 5.44
C ARG A 37 1.25 -7.36 4.26
N VAL A 38 1.27 -6.74 3.09
CA VAL A 38 0.84 -7.36 1.84
C VAL A 38 2.08 -7.58 0.99
N GLY A 39 2.50 -8.85 0.87
CA GLY A 39 3.80 -9.23 0.31
C GLY A 39 4.06 -8.68 -1.09
N TYR A 40 3.08 -8.70 -1.99
CA TYR A 40 3.26 -8.22 -3.36
C TYR A 40 3.46 -6.68 -3.47
N TYR A 41 3.17 -5.90 -2.42
CA TYR A 41 3.57 -4.48 -2.39
C TYR A 41 5.05 -4.28 -2.02
N GLU A 42 5.70 -5.33 -1.54
CA GLU A 42 7.08 -5.29 -1.07
C GLU A 42 8.08 -5.90 -2.07
N GLU A 43 7.61 -6.43 -3.20
CA GLU A 43 8.47 -7.02 -4.24
C GLU A 43 9.39 -5.99 -4.92
N GLU A 44 8.87 -4.79 -5.19
CA GLU A 44 9.64 -3.70 -5.82
C GLU A 44 9.80 -2.47 -4.91
N SER A 45 9.41 -2.57 -3.64
CA SER A 45 9.42 -1.43 -2.71
C SER A 45 9.57 -1.91 -1.28
N PRO A 46 10.30 -1.19 -0.42
CA PRO A 46 10.33 -1.52 1.00
C PRO A 46 8.93 -1.45 1.63
N PRO A 47 8.68 -2.21 2.71
CA PRO A 47 7.43 -2.16 3.44
C PRO A 47 7.17 -0.75 4.00
N GLY A 48 5.90 -0.35 4.07
CA GLY A 48 5.49 0.94 4.62
C GLY A 48 5.14 2.00 3.59
N ILE A 49 5.36 1.75 2.30
CA ILE A 49 5.00 2.66 1.21
C ILE A 49 3.77 2.13 0.47
N ASP A 50 2.68 1.97 1.21
CA ASP A 50 1.38 1.51 0.74
C ASP A 50 0.26 2.47 1.18
N ALA A 51 -0.87 2.42 0.51
CA ALA A 51 -2.08 3.15 0.87
C ALA A 51 -3.31 2.30 0.60
N THR A 52 -4.08 2.01 1.65
CA THR A 52 -5.36 1.32 1.53
C THR A 52 -6.49 2.32 1.35
N VAL A 53 -7.54 1.91 0.64
CA VAL A 53 -8.79 2.66 0.50
C VAL A 53 -9.97 1.73 0.76
N PHE A 54 -10.99 2.25 1.42
CA PHE A 54 -12.24 1.53 1.71
C PHE A 54 -13.40 2.52 1.83
N TYR A 55 -14.17 2.66 0.78
CA TYR A 55 -15.29 3.59 0.74
C TYR A 55 -16.37 3.22 1.79
N PRO A 56 -16.94 4.23 2.48
CA PRO A 56 -16.66 5.66 2.41
C PRO A 56 -15.65 6.17 3.47
N SER A 57 -15.05 5.27 4.26
CA SER A 57 -14.40 5.62 5.53
C SER A 57 -12.87 5.75 5.47
N VAL A 58 -12.22 5.20 4.44
CA VAL A 58 -10.76 5.21 4.29
C VAL A 58 -10.41 5.65 2.89
N ASP A 59 -9.62 6.73 2.79
CA ASP A 59 -9.32 7.37 1.51
C ASP A 59 -7.84 7.74 1.40
N LEU A 60 -7.42 8.05 0.17
CA LEU A 60 -6.15 8.67 -0.16
C LEU A 60 -6.42 10.08 -0.70
N LYS A 61 -6.02 11.11 0.04
CA LYS A 61 -6.24 12.50 -0.34
C LYS A 61 -4.92 13.26 -0.42
N PHE A 62 -4.82 14.11 -1.42
CA PHE A 62 -3.67 14.98 -1.63
C PHE A 62 -4.09 16.33 -2.20
N VAL A 63 -3.20 17.29 -2.14
CA VAL A 63 -3.44 18.65 -2.63
C VAL A 63 -2.51 18.95 -3.79
N ASN A 64 -3.05 19.50 -4.86
CA ASN A 64 -2.26 20.13 -5.90
C ASN A 64 -1.92 21.57 -5.48
N ASP A 65 -0.75 21.75 -4.90
CA ASP A 65 -0.22 23.05 -4.43
C ASP A 65 0.72 23.74 -5.45
N THR A 66 0.80 23.23 -6.68
CA THR A 66 1.72 23.75 -7.71
C THR A 66 1.28 25.07 -8.33
N GLY A 67 0.04 25.49 -8.09
CA GLY A 67 -0.56 26.65 -8.75
C GLY A 67 -0.86 26.45 -10.24
N ASN A 68 -0.70 25.24 -10.78
CA ASN A 68 -0.97 24.88 -12.16
C ASN A 68 -1.73 23.55 -12.22
N TYR A 69 -2.33 23.23 -13.36
CA TYR A 69 -2.97 21.93 -13.56
C TYR A 69 -1.94 20.79 -13.56
N ILE A 70 -2.36 19.64 -13.04
CA ILE A 70 -1.61 18.37 -13.12
C ILE A 70 -2.46 17.37 -13.90
N LEU A 71 -1.88 16.75 -14.92
CA LEU A 71 -2.47 15.60 -15.58
C LEU A 71 -1.96 14.34 -14.88
N ILE A 72 -2.88 13.50 -14.41
CA ILE A 72 -2.59 12.18 -13.87
C ILE A 72 -2.95 11.15 -14.93
N GLN A 73 -1.97 10.45 -15.44
CA GLN A 73 -2.15 9.39 -16.44
C GLN A 73 -1.88 8.04 -15.80
N SER A 74 -2.81 7.11 -15.96
CA SER A 74 -2.61 5.70 -15.64
C SER A 74 -2.39 4.88 -16.92
N LYS A 75 -1.49 3.91 -16.84
CA LYS A 75 -1.28 2.91 -17.89
C LYS A 75 -1.25 1.53 -17.21
N ALA A 76 -2.19 0.69 -17.59
CA ALA A 76 -2.18 -0.73 -17.24
C ALA A 76 -1.66 -1.53 -18.46
N SER A 77 -0.75 -2.47 -18.20
CA SER A 77 -0.25 -3.44 -19.16
C SER A 77 -0.67 -4.82 -18.68
N GLU A 78 -1.53 -5.50 -19.44
CA GLU A 78 -1.97 -6.86 -19.14
C GLU A 78 -0.84 -7.87 -19.34
N ASP A 79 0.00 -7.66 -20.37
CA ASP A 79 1.12 -8.56 -20.70
C ASP A 79 2.21 -8.51 -19.62
N GLU A 80 2.47 -7.33 -19.06
CA GLU A 80 3.50 -7.13 -18.03
C GLU A 80 2.91 -7.22 -16.60
N LEU A 81 1.60 -7.34 -16.45
CA LEU A 81 0.88 -7.27 -15.18
C LEU A 81 1.27 -6.03 -14.36
N ARG A 82 1.46 -4.91 -15.05
CA ARG A 82 2.02 -3.67 -14.49
C ARG A 82 1.03 -2.51 -14.58
N LEU A 83 0.91 -1.77 -13.47
CA LEU A 83 0.21 -0.49 -13.40
C LEU A 83 1.22 0.64 -13.17
N THR A 84 1.16 1.65 -14.02
CA THR A 84 2.02 2.84 -13.92
C THR A 84 1.16 4.10 -13.79
N TYR A 85 1.53 4.98 -12.87
CA TYR A 85 1.02 6.34 -12.79
C TYR A 85 2.10 7.34 -13.16
N THR A 86 1.77 8.28 -14.04
CA THR A 86 2.64 9.39 -14.42
C THR A 86 1.91 10.71 -14.16
N LEU A 87 2.57 11.61 -13.45
CA LEU A 87 2.07 12.95 -13.20
C LEU A 87 2.80 13.94 -14.10
N TYR A 88 2.06 14.68 -14.92
CA TYR A 88 2.58 15.72 -15.79
C TYR A 88 2.10 17.08 -15.29
N GLY A 89 3.01 18.05 -15.24
CA GLY A 89 2.70 19.40 -14.81
C GLY A 89 3.84 20.37 -15.10
N LYS A 90 3.60 21.64 -14.82
CA LYS A 90 4.66 22.65 -14.89
C LYS A 90 5.63 22.46 -13.75
N LYS A 91 6.93 22.33 -14.05
CA LYS A 91 7.98 22.23 -13.02
C LYS A 91 8.06 23.54 -12.23
N ASP A 92 7.94 23.45 -10.92
CA ASP A 92 8.10 24.58 -9.98
C ASP A 92 9.48 24.60 -9.29
N GLY A 93 10.33 23.60 -9.61
CA GLY A 93 11.68 23.50 -9.09
C GLY A 93 11.77 22.85 -7.71
N ARG A 94 10.68 22.23 -7.20
CA ARG A 94 10.74 21.47 -5.95
C ARG A 94 11.66 20.27 -6.06
N SER A 95 12.29 19.92 -4.96
CA SER A 95 13.12 18.73 -4.79
C SER A 95 12.58 17.88 -3.64
N ILE A 96 12.63 16.57 -3.81
CA ILE A 96 12.10 15.60 -2.86
C ILE A 96 13.23 14.69 -2.37
N THR A 97 13.28 14.48 -1.08
CA THR A 97 14.15 13.50 -0.43
C THR A 97 13.29 12.58 0.43
N MET A 98 13.47 11.29 0.28
CA MET A 98 12.83 10.28 1.13
C MET A 98 13.90 9.35 1.69
N THR A 99 13.78 9.02 2.98
CA THR A 99 14.62 7.98 3.58
C THR A 99 14.09 6.59 3.21
N THR A 100 14.97 5.61 3.19
CA THR A 100 14.53 4.22 3.10
C THR A 100 13.70 3.86 4.35
N PRO A 101 12.54 3.21 4.21
CA PRO A 101 11.77 2.75 5.35
C PRO A 101 12.58 1.86 6.29
N ILE A 102 12.47 2.13 7.59
CA ILE A 102 13.03 1.32 8.66
C ILE A 102 11.93 0.43 9.21
N VAL A 103 12.23 -0.86 9.36
CA VAL A 103 11.31 -1.85 9.95
C VAL A 103 11.70 -2.09 11.40
N THR A 104 10.74 -1.92 12.30
CA THR A 104 10.89 -2.14 13.74
C THR A 104 9.67 -2.90 14.29
N GLY A 105 9.71 -3.28 15.57
CA GLY A 105 8.53 -3.86 16.23
C GLY A 105 8.02 -5.13 15.56
N TYR A 106 8.94 -5.96 15.05
CA TYR A 106 8.58 -7.22 14.41
C TYR A 106 7.88 -8.17 15.39
N SER A 107 6.78 -8.75 14.95
CA SER A 107 6.07 -9.80 15.66
C SER A 107 5.77 -10.98 14.71
N PRO A 108 5.99 -12.23 15.14
CA PRO A 108 5.72 -13.39 14.30
C PRO A 108 4.22 -13.50 13.98
N ALA A 109 3.91 -14.11 12.85
CA ALA A 109 2.54 -14.47 12.53
C ALA A 109 2.00 -15.46 13.57
N PRO A 110 0.73 -15.34 13.97
CA PRO A 110 0.09 -16.32 14.84
C PRO A 110 0.00 -17.69 14.17
N GLU A 111 -0.22 -18.75 14.97
CA GLU A 111 -0.43 -20.10 14.45
C GLU A 111 -1.56 -20.14 13.42
N ALA A 112 -1.38 -20.99 12.41
CA ALA A 112 -2.36 -21.17 11.36
C ALA A 112 -3.69 -21.68 11.90
N LEU A 113 -4.80 -21.12 11.39
CA LEU A 113 -6.14 -21.58 11.70
C LEU A 113 -6.57 -22.63 10.67
N ARG A 114 -7.07 -23.76 11.14
CA ARG A 114 -7.74 -24.78 10.33
C ARG A 114 -9.24 -24.74 10.62
N GLN A 115 -10.04 -24.66 9.58
CA GLN A 115 -11.51 -24.60 9.66
C GLN A 115 -12.11 -25.72 8.83
N ASP A 116 -13.03 -26.48 9.41
CA ASP A 116 -13.77 -27.50 8.68
C ASP A 116 -14.67 -26.86 7.63
N ASP A 117 -14.68 -27.44 6.44
CA ASP A 117 -15.54 -27.02 5.33
C ASP A 117 -16.25 -28.25 4.74
N PRO A 118 -17.57 -28.39 5.01
CA PRO A 118 -18.33 -29.51 4.50
C PRO A 118 -18.62 -29.42 2.99
N THR A 119 -18.30 -28.30 2.35
CA THR A 119 -18.46 -28.13 0.89
C THR A 119 -17.26 -28.67 0.11
N LEU A 120 -16.16 -28.96 0.78
CA LEU A 120 -14.96 -29.54 0.18
C LEU A 120 -14.91 -31.05 0.41
N PRO A 121 -14.45 -31.83 -0.57
CA PRO A 121 -14.26 -33.27 -0.41
C PRO A 121 -13.37 -33.59 0.79
N LYS A 122 -13.71 -34.65 1.51
CA LYS A 122 -12.96 -35.11 2.69
C LYS A 122 -11.47 -35.26 2.41
N GLY A 123 -10.64 -34.68 3.27
CA GLY A 123 -9.17 -34.70 3.16
C GLY A 123 -8.57 -33.62 2.25
N THR A 124 -9.40 -32.81 1.57
CA THR A 124 -8.92 -31.65 0.82
C THR A 124 -8.48 -30.56 1.81
N VAL A 125 -7.32 -29.96 1.56
CA VAL A 125 -6.86 -28.78 2.32
C VAL A 125 -6.68 -27.62 1.34
N LYS A 126 -7.41 -26.52 1.56
CA LYS A 126 -7.35 -25.32 0.73
C LYS A 126 -6.91 -24.13 1.58
N GLN A 127 -5.75 -23.55 1.26
CA GLN A 127 -5.35 -22.30 1.88
C GLN A 127 -6.16 -21.13 1.31
N ILE A 128 -6.75 -20.30 2.18
CA ILE A 128 -7.58 -19.15 1.81
C ILE A 128 -7.03 -17.83 2.34
N ASP A 129 -6.06 -17.90 3.25
CA ASP A 129 -5.36 -16.70 3.74
C ASP A 129 -3.91 -17.05 4.07
N PHE A 130 -3.02 -16.06 3.96
CA PHE A 130 -1.58 -16.24 4.10
C PHE A 130 -1.06 -15.59 5.37
N ALA A 131 -0.10 -16.22 6.01
CA ALA A 131 0.55 -15.65 7.19
C ALA A 131 1.36 -14.42 6.81
N ALA A 132 1.23 -13.36 7.61
CA ALA A 132 2.08 -12.19 7.52
C ALA A 132 2.57 -11.80 8.92
N PRO A 133 3.88 -11.58 9.10
CA PRO A 133 4.38 -11.06 10.37
C PRO A 133 3.97 -9.61 10.54
N GLY A 134 3.69 -9.23 11.79
CA GLY A 134 3.46 -7.83 12.14
C GLY A 134 4.76 -7.04 12.16
N ALA A 135 4.67 -5.75 11.90
CA ALA A 135 5.80 -4.83 11.98
C ALA A 135 5.32 -3.39 12.12
N THR A 136 6.20 -2.53 12.59
CA THR A 136 6.08 -1.07 12.46
C THR A 136 7.13 -0.61 11.47
N THR A 137 6.73 0.18 10.49
CA THR A 137 7.67 0.79 9.54
C THR A 137 7.58 2.30 9.62
N SER A 138 8.68 2.98 9.38
CA SER A 138 8.70 4.44 9.30
C SER A 138 9.67 4.92 8.25
N PHE A 139 9.31 5.98 7.54
CA PHE A 139 10.19 6.73 6.67
C PHE A 139 9.88 8.22 6.77
N HIS A 140 10.88 9.03 6.41
CA HIS A 140 10.77 10.47 6.43
C HIS A 140 10.80 11.02 5.00
N ARG A 141 9.99 12.05 4.74
CA ARG A 141 9.96 12.78 3.48
C ARG A 141 10.15 14.26 3.72
N THR A 142 11.09 14.86 2.99
CA THR A 142 11.29 16.30 2.94
C THR A 142 11.09 16.80 1.52
N VAL A 143 10.30 17.85 1.34
CA VAL A 143 10.12 18.56 0.07
C VAL A 143 10.60 19.99 0.25
N LYS A 144 11.47 20.46 -0.65
CA LYS A 144 11.99 21.83 -0.66
C LYS A 144 11.59 22.54 -1.94
N ASP A 145 11.36 23.84 -1.85
CA ASP A 145 11.17 24.70 -3.02
C ASP A 145 12.47 24.90 -3.80
N LYS A 146 12.39 25.62 -4.92
CA LYS A 146 13.55 25.96 -5.77
C LYS A 146 14.66 26.75 -5.06
N ASN A 147 14.37 27.37 -3.90
CA ASN A 147 15.31 28.14 -3.11
C ASN A 147 15.88 27.32 -1.92
N GLY A 148 15.49 26.06 -1.80
CA GLY A 148 15.90 25.17 -0.71
C GLY A 148 15.11 25.33 0.58
N LYS A 149 14.04 26.16 0.60
CA LYS A 149 13.15 26.30 1.76
C LYS A 149 12.28 25.05 1.88
N ILE A 150 12.18 24.51 3.09
CA ILE A 150 11.33 23.35 3.39
C ILE A 150 9.85 23.75 3.22
N MET A 151 9.16 23.02 2.37
CA MET A 151 7.71 23.10 2.14
C MET A 151 6.96 22.03 2.93
N ILE A 152 7.52 20.80 2.95
CA ILE A 152 6.95 19.63 3.62
C ILE A 152 8.07 18.92 4.35
N ASP A 153 7.83 18.55 5.60
CA ASP A 153 8.74 17.78 6.44
C ASP A 153 7.91 16.85 7.32
N GLU A 154 7.84 15.58 6.95
CA GLU A 154 6.85 14.68 7.52
C GLU A 154 7.37 13.25 7.69
N ASN A 155 6.87 12.57 8.71
CA ASN A 155 7.10 11.16 8.96
C ASN A 155 5.88 10.34 8.62
N TYR A 156 6.09 9.26 7.87
CA TYR A 156 5.09 8.22 7.63
C TYR A 156 5.37 7.04 8.55
N VAL A 157 4.35 6.64 9.29
CA VAL A 157 4.42 5.46 10.17
C VAL A 157 3.31 4.50 9.78
N SER A 158 3.66 3.24 9.51
CA SER A 158 2.71 2.18 9.25
C SER A 158 2.84 1.11 10.35
N ARG A 159 1.71 0.67 10.90
CA ARG A 159 1.66 -0.39 11.91
C ARG A 159 0.85 -1.54 11.36
N TYR A 160 1.53 -2.65 11.11
CA TYR A 160 0.94 -3.85 10.57
C TYR A 160 0.73 -4.87 11.68
N ALA A 161 -0.50 -5.32 11.85
CA ALA A 161 -0.82 -6.42 12.74
C ALA A 161 -0.28 -7.74 12.18
N PRO A 162 0.17 -8.67 13.02
CA PRO A 162 0.49 -10.01 12.58
C PRO A 162 -0.79 -10.73 12.12
N TRP A 163 -0.70 -11.44 11.01
CA TRP A 163 -1.84 -12.12 10.38
C TRP A 163 -1.57 -13.62 10.24
N ARG A 164 -2.57 -14.46 10.55
CA ARG A 164 -2.43 -15.92 10.50
C ARG A 164 -2.80 -16.48 9.15
N ALA A 165 -2.17 -17.58 8.76
CA ALA A 165 -2.68 -18.39 7.66
C ALA A 165 -4.01 -19.03 8.03
N VAL A 166 -4.91 -19.19 7.05
CA VAL A 166 -6.18 -19.90 7.21
C VAL A 166 -6.29 -21.00 6.15
N PHE A 167 -6.59 -22.21 6.62
CA PHE A 167 -6.79 -23.38 5.80
C PHE A 167 -8.21 -23.92 6.00
N LEU A 168 -8.92 -24.17 4.90
CA LEU A 168 -10.16 -24.93 4.90
C LEU A 168 -9.80 -26.43 4.78
N VAL A 169 -10.43 -27.24 5.63
CA VAL A 169 -10.25 -28.70 5.66
C VAL A 169 -11.56 -29.35 5.25
N GLY A 170 -11.57 -30.06 4.15
CA GLY A 170 -12.75 -30.75 3.62
C GLY A 170 -13.23 -31.86 4.56
N THR A 171 -14.51 -31.84 4.89
CA THR A 171 -15.18 -32.83 5.74
C THR A 171 -16.40 -33.47 5.05
N GLY A 172 -16.76 -33.01 3.84
CA GLY A 172 -17.88 -33.51 3.04
C GLY A 172 -17.62 -34.84 2.29
#